data_3acfa48c6d1a0ba2f16ce5116941e110
#
_entry.id   3acfa48c6d1a0ba2f16ce5116941e110
#
_cell.length_a   1.000
_cell.length_b   1.000
_cell.length_c   1.000
_cell.angle_alpha   90.00
_cell.angle_beta   90.00
_cell.angle_gamma   90.00
#
_symmetry.space_group_name_H-M   'P 1'
#
loop_
_entity.id
_entity.type
_entity.pdbx_description
1 polymer ?
#
loop_
_entity_poly.entity_id
_entity_poly.type
_entity_poly.pdbx_seq_one_letter_code
_entity_poly.pdbx_strand_id
1 'polypeptide(L)'
;TAEDDQITIGPDPKYGWGVLDAKKSAELITDDSNGDALISELTLENEGTFEMDFSVSSGQKLVATIAWTDAPGAAVSGSEYLNDPTPKLVNDLDIRLVKDGTTYFPWSLVYDSTSGFSNTNTVDNFVDNVEKIEIETPEPGNYTLIVTHKGTLEGDNPFEGGDQDFSLVISGADFQSSLGISSFEDANNLMIWPNPANDILNYSFISSTDSNAIINLYDSQGRIVYKKTKKSIINNVTDNIDISNLSSGFYILSIRHGKSIIRKKIIKN
;
A
#
# COMPACT_ATOMS: atom_id res chain seq x y z
N THR A 1 10.98 5.45 -6.23
CA THR A 1 11.15 4.71 -7.50
C THR A 1 12.62 4.38 -7.72
N ALA A 2 12.89 3.22 -8.27
CA ALA A 2 14.21 2.82 -8.75
C ALA A 2 14.16 2.63 -10.25
N GLU A 3 15.23 3.01 -10.95
CA GLU A 3 15.39 2.75 -12.38
C GLU A 3 16.29 1.54 -12.57
N ASP A 4 16.00 0.76 -13.60
CA ASP A 4 16.90 -0.29 -14.04
C ASP A 4 18.28 0.30 -14.39
N ASP A 5 19.33 -0.46 -14.15
CA ASP A 5 20.71 -0.05 -14.41
C ASP A 5 21.08 0.04 -15.91
N GLN A 6 20.07 -0.06 -16.79
CA GLN A 6 20.14 -0.09 -18.26
C GLN A 6 20.77 -1.37 -18.85
N ILE A 7 21.02 -2.38 -18.01
CA ILE A 7 21.59 -3.66 -18.46
C ILE A 7 20.51 -4.73 -18.52
N THR A 8 19.64 -4.79 -17.48
CA THR A 8 18.55 -5.76 -17.37
C THR A 8 17.29 -5.08 -16.87
N ILE A 9 16.12 -5.55 -17.32
CA ILE A 9 14.83 -5.13 -16.76
C ILE A 9 14.55 -5.99 -15.52
N GLY A 10 14.09 -5.39 -14.42
CA GLY A 10 13.85 -6.07 -13.14
C GLY A 10 15.10 -6.21 -12.28
N PRO A 11 15.01 -6.92 -11.14
CA PRO A 11 16.13 -7.03 -10.19
C PRO A 11 17.28 -7.88 -10.75
N ASP A 12 18.51 -7.53 -10.37
CA ASP A 12 19.71 -8.28 -10.69
C ASP A 12 20.62 -8.47 -9.47
N PRO A 13 21.58 -9.44 -9.51
CA PRO A 13 22.42 -9.73 -8.35
C PRO A 13 23.50 -8.68 -8.07
N LYS A 14 23.65 -7.67 -8.92
CA LYS A 14 24.69 -6.65 -8.80
C LYS A 14 24.16 -5.33 -8.24
N TYR A 15 23.00 -4.92 -8.68
CA TYR A 15 22.38 -3.64 -8.36
C TYR A 15 21.01 -3.75 -7.70
N GLY A 16 20.51 -4.99 -7.46
CA GLY A 16 19.18 -5.24 -6.91
C GLY A 16 18.09 -4.65 -7.80
N TRP A 17 17.27 -3.78 -7.25
CA TRP A 17 16.18 -3.10 -7.96
C TRP A 17 16.62 -1.84 -8.74
N GLY A 18 17.93 -1.59 -8.87
CA GLY A 18 18.48 -0.50 -9.66
C GLY A 18 18.80 0.76 -8.85
N VAL A 19 18.89 1.89 -9.54
CA VAL A 19 19.34 3.18 -8.99
C VAL A 19 18.14 3.99 -8.52
N LEU A 20 18.19 4.54 -7.29
CA LEU A 20 17.17 5.44 -6.79
C LEU A 20 17.02 6.69 -7.67
N ASP A 21 15.82 6.92 -8.20
CA ASP A 21 15.44 8.13 -8.92
C ASP A 21 14.58 9.05 -8.07
N ALA A 22 15.25 9.99 -7.38
CA ALA A 22 14.57 10.96 -6.53
C ALA A 22 13.67 11.93 -7.33
N LYS A 23 14.01 12.22 -8.60
CA LYS A 23 13.20 13.07 -9.46
C LYS A 23 11.87 12.39 -9.80
N LYS A 24 11.92 11.15 -10.29
CA LYS A 24 10.70 10.36 -10.56
C LYS A 24 9.87 10.13 -9.31
N SER A 25 10.49 9.97 -8.14
CA SER A 25 9.77 9.87 -6.89
C SER A 25 8.99 11.16 -6.57
N ALA A 26 9.59 12.33 -6.77
CA ALA A 26 8.92 13.60 -6.57
C ALA A 26 7.81 13.87 -7.61
N GLU A 27 8.03 13.49 -8.86
CA GLU A 27 7.04 13.56 -9.93
C GLU A 27 5.84 12.67 -9.58
N LEU A 28 6.06 11.43 -9.17
CA LEU A 28 5.01 10.50 -8.78
C LEU A 28 4.14 11.01 -7.61
N ILE A 29 4.74 11.66 -6.61
CA ILE A 29 4.00 12.31 -5.52
C ILE A 29 3.11 13.44 -6.05
N THR A 30 3.58 14.15 -7.07
CA THR A 30 2.79 15.21 -7.73
C THR A 30 1.65 14.60 -8.56
N ASP A 31 1.95 13.54 -9.29
CA ASP A 31 0.98 12.80 -10.13
C ASP A 31 -0.13 12.18 -9.26
N ASP A 32 0.20 11.62 -8.09
CA ASP A 32 -0.80 11.14 -7.11
C ASP A 32 -1.72 12.29 -6.67
N SER A 33 -1.16 13.46 -6.39
CA SER A 33 -1.96 14.64 -6.01
C SER A 33 -2.89 15.13 -7.12
N ASN A 34 -2.55 14.86 -8.38
CA ASN A 34 -3.33 15.22 -9.57
C ASN A 34 -4.32 14.11 -10.01
N GLY A 35 -4.21 12.91 -9.44
CA GLY A 35 -4.99 11.74 -9.83
C GLY A 35 -4.44 11.01 -11.06
N ASP A 36 -3.18 11.25 -11.44
CA ASP A 36 -2.49 10.59 -12.55
C ASP A 36 -1.63 9.40 -12.07
N ALA A 37 -1.57 9.19 -10.74
CA ALA A 37 -0.95 8.07 -10.08
C ALA A 37 -1.70 7.73 -8.78
N LEU A 38 -1.32 6.65 -8.11
CA LEU A 38 -1.85 6.27 -6.80
C LEU A 38 -0.70 5.93 -5.85
N ILE A 39 -0.70 6.55 -4.66
CA ILE A 39 0.14 6.18 -3.53
C ILE A 39 -0.77 5.92 -2.33
N SER A 40 -0.75 4.72 -1.79
CA SER A 40 -1.61 4.33 -0.67
C SER A 40 -0.85 3.49 0.36
N GLU A 41 -1.13 3.75 1.63
CA GLU A 41 -0.73 2.90 2.74
C GLU A 41 -1.93 2.04 3.15
N LEU A 42 -1.76 0.75 3.11
CA LEU A 42 -2.81 -0.25 3.25
C LEU A 42 -2.40 -1.31 4.27
N THR A 43 -3.38 -2.05 4.79
CA THR A 43 -3.17 -3.17 5.69
C THR A 43 -3.84 -4.41 5.10
N LEU A 44 -3.11 -5.51 4.98
CA LEU A 44 -3.64 -6.82 4.63
C LEU A 44 -3.84 -7.63 5.91
N GLU A 45 -5.08 -8.03 6.20
CA GLU A 45 -5.39 -8.89 7.33
C GLU A 45 -5.07 -10.36 6.99
N ASN A 46 -4.80 -11.17 7.99
CA ASN A 46 -4.62 -12.61 7.79
C ASN A 46 -5.87 -13.23 7.12
N GLU A 47 -5.66 -14.11 6.14
CA GLU A 47 -6.70 -14.67 5.25
C GLU A 47 -7.42 -13.61 4.39
N GLY A 48 -6.94 -12.36 4.41
CA GLY A 48 -7.49 -11.26 3.64
C GLY A 48 -7.02 -11.24 2.19
N THR A 49 -7.78 -10.53 1.36
CA THR A 49 -7.41 -10.17 -0.01
C THR A 49 -7.74 -8.70 -0.21
N PHE A 50 -6.81 -7.96 -0.76
CA PHE A 50 -7.07 -6.60 -1.23
C PHE A 50 -7.29 -6.64 -2.73
N GLU A 51 -8.39 -6.07 -3.21
CA GLU A 51 -8.70 -5.96 -4.63
C GLU A 51 -9.04 -4.52 -5.00
N MET A 52 -8.58 -4.09 -6.16
CA MET A 52 -8.87 -2.76 -6.69
C MET A 52 -8.95 -2.78 -8.22
N ASP A 53 -10.03 -2.23 -8.76
CA ASP A 53 -10.18 -2.02 -10.20
C ASP A 53 -9.75 -0.60 -10.58
N PHE A 54 -9.07 -0.48 -11.71
CA PHE A 54 -8.72 0.79 -12.33
C PHE A 54 -8.70 0.67 -13.85
N SER A 55 -8.77 1.80 -14.53
CA SER A 55 -8.68 1.85 -16.00
C SER A 55 -7.29 2.30 -16.44
N VAL A 56 -6.91 1.85 -17.63
CA VAL A 56 -5.68 2.24 -18.31
C VAL A 56 -6.04 2.74 -19.70
N SER A 57 -5.60 3.94 -20.03
CA SER A 57 -5.61 4.46 -21.39
C SER A 57 -4.35 4.02 -22.14
N SER A 58 -4.34 4.12 -23.47
CA SER A 58 -3.17 3.75 -24.26
C SER A 58 -2.01 4.73 -24.09
N GLY A 59 -0.79 4.23 -24.19
CA GLY A 59 0.42 5.02 -24.50
C GLY A 59 1.34 5.33 -23.33
N GLN A 60 1.03 4.87 -22.12
CA GLN A 60 1.92 4.98 -20.97
C GLN A 60 2.25 3.59 -20.41
N LYS A 61 3.48 3.43 -19.92
CA LYS A 61 3.89 2.23 -19.20
C LYS A 61 3.13 2.13 -17.89
N LEU A 62 2.51 0.97 -17.64
CA LEU A 62 1.84 0.68 -16.38
C LEU A 62 2.82 0.03 -15.41
N VAL A 63 2.92 0.60 -14.21
CA VAL A 63 3.75 0.05 -13.13
C VAL A 63 2.91 -0.02 -11.87
N ALA A 64 2.89 -1.19 -11.23
CA ALA A 64 2.30 -1.39 -9.92
C ALA A 64 3.33 -2.03 -8.98
N THR A 65 3.50 -1.43 -7.81
CA THR A 65 4.51 -1.87 -6.83
C THR A 65 3.88 -1.93 -5.45
N ILE A 66 4.12 -3.01 -4.72
CA ILE A 66 3.94 -3.07 -3.28
C ILE A 66 5.28 -3.17 -2.58
N ALA A 67 5.37 -2.60 -1.37
CA ALA A 67 6.52 -2.71 -0.50
C ALA A 67 6.06 -2.75 0.95
N TRP A 68 6.69 -3.58 1.78
CA TRP A 68 6.34 -3.69 3.19
C TRP A 68 7.57 -3.85 4.07
N THR A 69 7.42 -3.49 5.34
CA THR A 69 8.40 -3.81 6.36
C THR A 69 8.03 -5.17 6.93
N ASP A 70 8.78 -6.19 6.57
CA ASP A 70 8.51 -7.56 7.00
C ASP A 70 8.79 -7.73 8.49
N ALA A 71 8.09 -8.69 9.10
CA ALA A 71 8.36 -9.10 10.47
C ALA A 71 9.79 -9.63 10.63
N PRO A 72 10.41 -9.51 11.82
CA PRO A 72 11.80 -9.92 12.01
C PRO A 72 11.93 -11.45 11.89
N GLY A 73 12.62 -11.90 10.86
CA GLY A 73 12.98 -13.31 10.67
C GLY A 73 14.04 -13.80 11.67
N ALA A 74 14.25 -15.12 11.69
CA ALA A 74 15.28 -15.72 12.52
C ALA A 74 16.68 -15.25 12.09
N ALA A 75 17.47 -14.75 13.05
CA ALA A 75 18.84 -14.39 12.80
C ALA A 75 19.67 -15.63 12.45
N VAL A 76 20.45 -15.54 11.37
CA VAL A 76 21.40 -16.56 10.96
C VAL A 76 22.84 -16.06 11.16
N SER A 77 23.76 -16.94 11.53
CA SER A 77 25.16 -16.60 11.70
C SER A 77 26.02 -17.79 11.30
N GLY A 78 27.21 -17.49 10.74
CA GLY A 78 28.15 -18.50 10.30
C GLY A 78 28.50 -18.38 8.82
N SER A 79 29.63 -18.95 8.40
CA SER A 79 30.06 -18.90 6.99
C SER A 79 29.22 -19.76 6.06
N GLU A 80 28.48 -20.71 6.60
CA GLU A 80 27.55 -21.59 5.90
C GLU A 80 26.33 -20.84 5.32
N TYR A 81 26.03 -19.65 5.84
CA TYR A 81 24.95 -18.79 5.35
C TYR A 81 25.42 -17.74 4.33
N LEU A 82 26.71 -17.74 4.00
CA LEU A 82 27.23 -16.83 2.99
C LEU A 82 26.71 -17.24 1.60
N ASN A 83 26.00 -16.32 0.93
CA ASN A 83 25.30 -16.57 -0.34
C ASN A 83 24.20 -17.64 -0.26
N ASP A 84 23.60 -17.84 0.90
CA ASP A 84 22.45 -18.73 1.07
C ASP A 84 21.21 -18.15 0.33
N PRO A 85 20.69 -18.82 -0.72
CA PRO A 85 19.55 -18.34 -1.50
C PRO A 85 18.19 -18.66 -0.83
N THR A 86 18.19 -19.18 0.38
CA THR A 86 16.96 -19.54 1.08
C THR A 86 16.13 -18.30 1.38
N PRO A 87 14.85 -18.25 1.00
CA PRO A 87 13.96 -17.12 1.32
C PRO A 87 13.94 -16.82 2.82
N LYS A 88 13.89 -15.54 3.15
CA LYS A 88 13.90 -15.05 4.53
C LYS A 88 12.64 -14.28 4.91
N LEU A 89 11.70 -14.10 3.98
CA LEU A 89 10.41 -13.46 4.26
C LEU A 89 9.67 -14.23 5.36
N VAL A 90 9.10 -13.50 6.28
CA VAL A 90 8.15 -13.97 7.29
C VAL A 90 6.74 -13.83 6.76
N ASN A 91 6.39 -12.63 6.27
CA ASN A 91 5.13 -12.34 5.60
C ASN A 91 5.36 -12.24 4.08
N ASP A 92 4.88 -13.23 3.35
CA ASP A 92 5.02 -13.31 1.88
C ASP A 92 3.74 -12.79 1.22
N LEU A 93 3.77 -11.50 0.82
CA LEU A 93 2.69 -10.85 0.10
C LEU A 93 2.87 -11.03 -1.40
N ASP A 94 1.77 -11.18 -2.12
CA ASP A 94 1.74 -11.37 -3.57
C ASP A 94 0.91 -10.29 -4.25
N ILE A 95 1.48 -9.56 -5.22
CA ILE A 95 0.74 -8.67 -6.12
C ILE A 95 0.44 -9.36 -7.44
N ARG A 96 -0.76 -9.13 -7.98
CA ARG A 96 -1.17 -9.55 -9.34
C ARG A 96 -1.91 -8.42 -10.02
N LEU A 97 -1.73 -8.30 -11.33
CA LEU A 97 -2.63 -7.56 -12.20
C LEU A 97 -3.35 -8.55 -13.11
N VAL A 98 -4.66 -8.38 -13.23
CA VAL A 98 -5.50 -9.24 -14.07
C VAL A 98 -6.22 -8.38 -15.09
N LYS A 99 -6.18 -8.78 -16.37
CA LYS A 99 -6.93 -8.17 -17.46
C LYS A 99 -7.43 -9.24 -18.42
N ASP A 100 -8.73 -9.29 -18.67
CA ASP A 100 -9.36 -10.20 -19.65
C ASP A 100 -8.92 -11.67 -19.50
N GLY A 101 -8.75 -12.12 -18.25
CA GLY A 101 -8.29 -13.47 -17.90
C GLY A 101 -6.77 -13.68 -18.01
N THR A 102 -6.01 -12.68 -18.38
CA THR A 102 -4.54 -12.71 -18.35
C THR A 102 -4.05 -12.20 -17.00
N THR A 103 -3.17 -12.96 -16.35
CA THR A 103 -2.52 -12.57 -15.09
C THR A 103 -1.08 -12.16 -15.34
N TYR A 104 -0.71 -10.99 -14.84
CA TYR A 104 0.65 -10.45 -14.84
C TYR A 104 1.26 -10.65 -13.45
N PHE A 105 2.47 -11.16 -13.43
CA PHE A 105 3.24 -11.46 -12.22
C PHE A 105 4.29 -10.38 -11.96
N PRO A 106 4.76 -10.25 -10.72
CA PRO A 106 5.85 -9.34 -10.40
C PRO A 106 7.18 -9.83 -10.98
N TRP A 107 8.13 -8.91 -11.11
CA TRP A 107 9.52 -9.26 -11.38
C TRP A 107 10.12 -9.99 -10.18
N SER A 108 10.84 -11.07 -10.45
CA SER A 108 11.51 -11.90 -9.45
C SER A 108 12.92 -12.25 -9.91
N LEU A 109 13.88 -12.27 -9.00
CA LEU A 109 15.22 -12.80 -9.23
C LEU A 109 15.22 -14.30 -8.88
N VAL A 110 15.46 -15.14 -9.87
CA VAL A 110 15.52 -16.59 -9.69
C VAL A 110 16.95 -17.10 -9.82
N TYR A 111 17.27 -18.13 -9.05
CA TYR A 111 18.55 -18.80 -9.09
C TYR A 111 18.41 -20.21 -9.70
N ASP A 112 19.23 -20.50 -10.69
CA ASP A 112 19.39 -21.83 -11.26
C ASP A 112 20.85 -22.26 -11.11
N SER A 113 21.07 -23.47 -10.63
CA SER A 113 22.42 -23.99 -10.34
C SER A 113 23.32 -24.14 -11.57
N THR A 114 22.74 -24.11 -12.77
CA THR A 114 23.47 -24.26 -14.04
C THR A 114 23.70 -22.92 -14.73
N SER A 115 22.68 -22.05 -14.76
CA SER A 115 22.69 -20.77 -15.45
C SER A 115 22.96 -19.56 -14.54
N GLY A 116 22.95 -19.77 -13.22
CA GLY A 116 23.11 -18.70 -12.23
C GLY A 116 21.82 -17.90 -12.00
N PHE A 117 21.98 -16.61 -11.67
CA PHE A 117 20.83 -15.72 -11.46
C PHE A 117 20.26 -15.21 -12.76
N SER A 118 18.93 -15.16 -12.85
CA SER A 118 18.17 -14.52 -13.91
C SER A 118 16.91 -13.88 -13.34
N ASN A 119 16.39 -12.84 -13.99
CA ASN A 119 15.11 -12.25 -13.64
C ASN A 119 13.99 -12.80 -14.51
N THR A 120 12.77 -12.81 -13.97
CA THR A 120 11.56 -13.24 -14.66
C THR A 120 10.35 -12.50 -14.08
N ASN A 121 9.28 -12.40 -14.87
CA ASN A 121 7.98 -11.88 -14.46
C ASN A 121 6.86 -12.88 -14.76
N THR A 122 7.16 -14.16 -14.69
CA THR A 122 6.22 -15.24 -14.98
C THR A 122 5.97 -16.17 -13.79
N VAL A 123 6.59 -15.86 -12.66
CA VAL A 123 6.48 -16.63 -11.40
C VAL A 123 6.34 -15.65 -10.22
N ASP A 124 5.99 -16.18 -9.06
CA ASP A 124 5.95 -15.42 -7.81
C ASP A 124 7.34 -14.93 -7.39
N ASN A 125 7.35 -13.79 -6.70
CA ASN A 125 8.51 -13.36 -5.93
C ASN A 125 8.26 -13.70 -4.45
N PHE A 126 8.98 -14.68 -3.93
CA PHE A 126 8.89 -15.16 -2.55
C PHE A 126 10.18 -14.87 -1.76
N VAL A 127 10.96 -13.90 -2.21
CA VAL A 127 12.29 -13.58 -1.67
C VAL A 127 12.36 -12.15 -1.16
N ASP A 128 11.73 -11.21 -1.88
CA ASP A 128 11.82 -9.78 -1.60
C ASP A 128 10.55 -9.27 -0.90
N ASN A 129 10.70 -8.32 -0.01
CA ASN A 129 9.60 -7.53 0.55
C ASN A 129 9.21 -6.33 -0.34
N VAL A 130 9.49 -6.44 -1.61
CA VAL A 130 9.08 -5.51 -2.68
C VAL A 130 8.66 -6.33 -3.87
N GLU A 131 7.47 -6.09 -4.38
CA GLU A 131 7.00 -6.70 -5.62
C GLU A 131 6.58 -5.64 -6.63
N LYS A 132 7.07 -5.76 -7.85
CA LYS A 132 6.85 -4.80 -8.94
C LYS A 132 6.36 -5.52 -10.19
N ILE A 133 5.18 -5.13 -10.67
CA ILE A 133 4.67 -5.50 -11.99
C ILE A 133 4.91 -4.33 -12.94
N GLU A 134 5.35 -4.62 -14.14
CA GLU A 134 5.65 -3.63 -15.16
C GLU A 134 5.16 -4.10 -16.52
N ILE A 135 4.34 -3.29 -17.20
CA ILE A 135 3.80 -3.55 -18.52
C ILE A 135 4.17 -2.36 -19.41
N GLU A 136 5.13 -2.54 -20.33
CA GLU A 136 5.66 -1.48 -21.20
C GLU A 136 4.59 -0.86 -22.10
N THR A 137 3.73 -1.70 -22.66
CA THR A 137 2.64 -1.29 -23.56
C THR A 137 1.35 -1.96 -23.11
N PRO A 138 0.71 -1.43 -22.06
CA PRO A 138 -0.52 -2.01 -21.58
C PRO A 138 -1.65 -1.83 -22.59
N GLU A 139 -2.44 -2.89 -22.80
CA GLU A 139 -3.67 -2.80 -23.57
C GLU A 139 -4.68 -1.92 -22.83
N PRO A 140 -5.36 -0.96 -23.49
CA PRO A 140 -6.36 -0.14 -22.85
C PRO A 140 -7.52 -0.96 -22.26
N GLY A 141 -8.09 -0.48 -21.16
CA GLY A 141 -9.23 -1.10 -20.51
C GLY A 141 -9.08 -1.24 -19.01
N ASN A 142 -9.95 -2.05 -18.41
CA ASN A 142 -9.97 -2.25 -16.97
C ASN A 142 -8.98 -3.34 -16.55
N TYR A 143 -8.25 -3.06 -15.49
CA TYR A 143 -7.35 -3.97 -14.79
C TYR A 143 -7.85 -4.14 -13.36
N THR A 144 -7.72 -5.35 -12.82
CA THR A 144 -7.92 -5.64 -11.40
C THR A 144 -6.55 -5.88 -10.77
N LEU A 145 -6.20 -5.08 -9.75
CA LEU A 145 -5.07 -5.34 -8.89
C LEU A 145 -5.53 -6.20 -7.73
N ILE A 146 -4.75 -7.23 -7.42
CA ILE A 146 -5.02 -8.15 -6.32
C ILE A 146 -3.76 -8.25 -5.48
N VAL A 147 -3.89 -8.09 -4.16
CA VAL A 147 -2.83 -8.39 -3.19
C VAL A 147 -3.33 -9.47 -2.25
N THR A 148 -2.58 -10.55 -2.17
CA THR A 148 -2.82 -11.69 -1.27
C THR A 148 -1.59 -11.96 -0.43
N HIS A 149 -1.63 -12.97 0.41
CA HIS A 149 -0.46 -13.46 1.14
C HIS A 149 -0.45 -14.98 1.18
N LYS A 150 0.74 -15.56 1.40
CA LYS A 150 0.94 -17.00 1.64
C LYS A 150 1.06 -17.28 3.13
N GLY A 151 0.57 -18.44 3.53
CA GLY A 151 0.66 -18.87 4.93
C GLY A 151 -0.18 -18.03 5.88
N THR A 152 0.30 -17.86 7.10
CA THR A 152 -0.29 -17.03 8.16
C THR A 152 0.58 -15.81 8.35
N LEU A 153 -0.02 -14.62 8.32
CA LEU A 153 0.72 -13.38 8.60
C LEU A 153 1.13 -13.35 10.08
N GLU A 154 2.37 -13.01 10.33
CA GLU A 154 2.87 -12.68 11.67
C GLU A 154 2.74 -11.16 11.86
N GLY A 155 2.02 -10.74 12.91
CA GLY A 155 1.90 -9.33 13.30
C GLY A 155 2.91 -8.95 14.37
N ASP A 156 2.94 -7.66 14.70
CA ASP A 156 3.75 -7.14 15.82
C ASP A 156 3.36 -7.72 17.18
N ASN A 157 2.17 -8.29 17.28
CA ASN A 157 1.65 -8.95 18.47
C ASN A 157 1.35 -10.43 18.18
N PRO A 158 2.18 -11.36 18.67
CA PRO A 158 1.97 -12.80 18.43
C PRO A 158 0.69 -13.39 19.08
N PHE A 159 -0.08 -12.59 19.80
CA PHE A 159 -1.33 -13.00 20.45
C PHE A 159 -2.58 -12.46 19.75
N GLU A 160 -2.43 -11.57 18.79
CA GLU A 160 -3.50 -11.02 17.94
C GLU A 160 -3.18 -11.43 16.50
N GLY A 161 -4.09 -12.09 15.82
CA GLY A 161 -3.88 -12.57 14.44
C GLY A 161 -3.16 -11.53 13.58
N GLY A 162 -2.18 -11.96 12.79
CA GLY A 162 -1.30 -11.08 12.07
C GLY A 162 -2.00 -10.25 11.01
N ASP A 163 -1.54 -9.03 10.86
CA ASP A 163 -1.79 -8.18 9.70
C ASP A 163 -0.44 -7.66 9.19
N GLN A 164 -0.39 -7.25 7.94
CA GLN A 164 0.79 -6.67 7.33
C GLN A 164 0.45 -5.34 6.68
N ASP A 165 1.05 -4.26 7.18
CA ASP A 165 0.98 -2.96 6.53
C ASP A 165 1.88 -2.97 5.28
N PHE A 166 1.37 -2.44 4.17
CA PHE A 166 2.13 -2.31 2.93
C PHE A 166 1.82 -0.99 2.21
N SER A 167 2.80 -0.49 1.50
CA SER A 167 2.66 0.65 0.59
C SER A 167 2.32 0.15 -0.80
N LEU A 168 1.30 0.73 -1.44
CA LEU A 168 0.93 0.48 -2.84
C LEU A 168 1.21 1.72 -3.66
N VAL A 169 1.90 1.54 -4.79
CA VAL A 169 2.20 2.61 -5.74
C VAL A 169 1.83 2.14 -7.14
N ILE A 170 0.98 2.92 -7.84
CA ILE A 170 0.61 2.65 -9.23
C ILE A 170 0.83 3.91 -10.07
N SER A 171 1.45 3.75 -11.24
CA SER A 171 1.59 4.80 -12.26
C SER A 171 1.23 4.28 -13.65
N GLY A 172 0.83 5.19 -14.54
CA GLY A 172 0.40 4.83 -15.90
C GLY A 172 -1.03 4.31 -15.97
N ALA A 173 -1.84 4.56 -14.94
CA ALA A 173 -3.26 4.26 -14.88
C ALA A 173 -4.08 5.55 -14.71
N ASP A 174 -5.35 5.49 -15.05
CA ASP A 174 -6.27 6.62 -14.95
C ASP A 174 -6.97 6.60 -13.59
N PHE A 175 -6.47 7.39 -12.65
CA PHE A 175 -7.09 7.62 -11.34
C PHE A 175 -7.86 8.94 -11.30
N GLN A 176 -7.97 9.63 -12.43
CA GLN A 176 -8.79 10.84 -12.53
C GLN A 176 -10.22 10.50 -12.11
N SER A 177 -10.71 11.23 -11.13
CA SER A 177 -12.08 11.09 -10.65
C SER A 177 -13.03 11.25 -11.82
N SER A 178 -13.42 10.12 -12.43
CA SER A 178 -14.62 10.09 -13.22
C SER A 178 -15.75 10.54 -12.28
N LEU A 179 -16.51 11.55 -12.67
CA LEU A 179 -17.78 11.93 -12.04
C LEU A 179 -18.83 10.81 -12.21
N GLY A 180 -18.40 9.56 -12.09
CA GLY A 180 -19.17 8.34 -12.20
C GLY A 180 -18.90 7.49 -10.99
N ILE A 181 -19.87 7.44 -10.11
CA ILE A 181 -20.00 6.57 -8.95
C ILE A 181 -19.57 5.14 -9.31
N SER A 182 -18.39 4.73 -8.86
CA SER A 182 -18.06 3.31 -8.71
C SER A 182 -17.19 3.12 -7.48
N SER A 183 -17.79 2.61 -6.47
CA SER A 183 -17.36 1.81 -5.33
C SER A 183 -15.88 1.86 -4.88
N PHE A 184 -15.37 3.03 -4.52
CA PHE A 184 -14.48 3.17 -3.38
C PHE A 184 -15.39 3.42 -2.17
N GLU A 185 -16.08 2.39 -1.69
CA GLU A 185 -17.11 2.59 -0.66
C GLU A 185 -16.56 3.04 0.69
N ASP A 186 -15.26 2.95 0.95
CA ASP A 186 -14.73 3.29 2.27
C ASP A 186 -13.87 4.57 2.32
N ALA A 187 -13.06 4.89 1.33
CA ALA A 187 -12.21 6.09 1.38
C ALA A 187 -12.97 7.41 1.15
N ASN A 188 -14.07 7.41 0.38
CA ASN A 188 -14.88 8.60 0.11
C ASN A 188 -15.87 8.95 1.22
N ASN A 189 -16.00 8.13 2.24
CA ASN A 189 -16.95 8.34 3.33
C ASN A 189 -16.40 9.17 4.48
N LEU A 190 -15.09 9.49 4.54
CA LEU A 190 -14.52 10.36 5.56
C LEU A 190 -14.30 11.77 5.03
N MET A 191 -15.12 12.70 5.43
CA MET A 191 -14.92 14.13 5.24
C MET A 191 -14.28 14.73 6.48
N ILE A 192 -13.35 15.67 6.29
CA ILE A 192 -12.68 16.43 7.35
C ILE A 192 -12.68 17.90 7.00
N TRP A 193 -12.96 18.77 7.97
CA TRP A 193 -12.94 20.22 7.78
C TRP A 193 -12.83 20.99 9.10
N PRO A 194 -12.17 22.17 9.07
CA PRO A 194 -11.28 22.65 8.02
C PRO A 194 -9.98 21.84 7.97
N ASN A 195 -9.31 21.82 6.82
CA ASN A 195 -7.96 21.28 6.67
C ASN A 195 -7.19 22.19 5.69
N PRO A 196 -6.24 23.03 6.15
CA PRO A 196 -5.67 23.11 7.50
C PRO A 196 -6.65 23.52 8.61
N ALA A 197 -6.45 22.98 9.81
CA ALA A 197 -7.25 23.24 11.01
C ALA A 197 -6.47 24.02 12.06
N ASN A 198 -7.18 24.85 12.85
CA ASN A 198 -6.60 25.57 13.98
C ASN A 198 -6.89 24.83 15.31
N ASP A 199 -8.08 25.02 15.86
CA ASP A 199 -8.41 24.51 17.20
C ASP A 199 -9.33 23.30 17.15
N ILE A 200 -10.22 23.24 16.16
CA ILE A 200 -11.23 22.20 16.02
C ILE A 200 -11.10 21.56 14.63
N LEU A 201 -11.02 20.24 14.62
CA LEU A 201 -11.13 19.41 13.43
C LEU A 201 -12.48 18.71 13.43
N ASN A 202 -13.33 18.99 12.45
CA ASN A 202 -14.56 18.25 12.25
C ASN A 202 -14.31 17.07 11.33
N TYR A 203 -15.05 15.99 11.54
CA TYR A 203 -15.06 14.85 10.63
C TYR A 203 -16.47 14.26 10.49
N SER A 204 -16.73 13.68 9.34
CA SER A 204 -17.96 12.96 9.04
C SER A 204 -17.65 11.71 8.24
N PHE A 205 -18.28 10.60 8.57
CA PHE A 205 -18.18 9.35 7.79
C PHE A 205 -19.53 8.60 7.82
N ILE A 206 -19.75 7.77 6.82
CA ILE A 206 -20.96 6.94 6.69
C ILE A 206 -20.60 5.51 7.10
N SER A 207 -21.45 4.91 7.91
CA SER A 207 -21.35 3.52 8.31
C SER A 207 -22.54 2.72 7.77
N SER A 208 -22.26 1.63 7.08
CA SER A 208 -23.28 0.68 6.59
C SER A 208 -23.58 -0.46 7.56
N THR A 209 -22.77 -0.62 8.61
CA THR A 209 -22.89 -1.72 9.57
C THR A 209 -22.99 -1.20 11.01
N ASP A 210 -23.77 -1.91 11.85
CA ASP A 210 -23.84 -1.59 13.29
C ASP A 210 -22.61 -2.16 13.99
N SER A 211 -21.58 -1.34 14.12
CA SER A 211 -20.35 -1.72 14.82
C SER A 211 -19.73 -0.54 15.57
N ASN A 212 -18.73 -0.80 16.38
CA ASN A 212 -18.00 0.25 17.08
C ASN A 212 -17.01 0.93 16.12
N ALA A 213 -16.85 2.25 16.27
CA ALA A 213 -15.77 2.97 15.58
C ALA A 213 -14.71 3.40 16.58
N ILE A 214 -13.44 3.18 16.23
CA ILE A 214 -12.28 3.66 16.96
C ILE A 214 -11.67 4.79 16.15
N ILE A 215 -11.61 5.99 16.73
CA ILE A 215 -11.07 7.20 16.14
C ILE A 215 -9.75 7.52 16.82
N ASN A 216 -8.66 7.46 16.08
CA ASN A 216 -7.33 7.81 16.56
C ASN A 216 -6.76 8.97 15.75
N LEU A 217 -6.03 9.87 16.40
CA LEU A 217 -5.20 10.88 15.76
C LEU A 217 -3.75 10.59 16.12
N TYR A 218 -2.90 10.43 15.10
CA TYR A 218 -1.48 10.15 15.24
C TYR A 218 -0.66 11.40 14.88
N ASP A 219 0.43 11.62 15.59
CA ASP A 219 1.43 12.63 15.22
C ASP A 219 2.41 12.08 14.16
N SER A 220 3.35 12.90 13.72
CA SER A 220 4.38 12.54 12.73
C SER A 220 5.36 11.45 13.19
N GLN A 221 5.32 11.06 14.47
CA GLN A 221 6.12 9.97 15.06
C GLN A 221 5.30 8.69 15.27
N GLY A 222 4.04 8.68 14.79
CA GLY A 222 3.14 7.55 14.97
C GLY A 222 2.54 7.40 16.37
N ARG A 223 2.71 8.40 17.25
CA ARG A 223 2.13 8.35 18.61
C ARG A 223 0.68 8.80 18.57
N ILE A 224 -0.18 8.08 19.29
CA ILE A 224 -1.59 8.47 19.44
C ILE A 224 -1.68 9.71 20.34
N VAL A 225 -2.13 10.82 19.78
CA VAL A 225 -2.36 12.08 20.49
C VAL A 225 -3.84 12.30 20.84
N TYR A 226 -4.74 11.57 20.22
CA TYR A 226 -6.16 11.55 20.53
C TYR A 226 -6.75 10.16 20.24
N LYS A 227 -7.66 9.69 21.13
CA LYS A 227 -8.38 8.42 20.95
C LYS A 227 -9.80 8.55 21.45
N LYS A 228 -10.76 8.12 20.64
CA LYS A 228 -12.18 8.06 21.00
C LYS A 228 -12.80 6.78 20.44
N THR A 229 -13.68 6.16 21.21
CA THR A 229 -14.48 5.02 20.74
C THR A 229 -15.95 5.42 20.75
N LYS A 230 -16.61 5.26 19.61
CA LYS A 230 -18.08 5.40 19.49
C LYS A 230 -18.67 4.02 19.36
N LYS A 231 -19.72 3.74 20.15
CA LYS A 231 -20.41 2.44 20.15
C LYS A 231 -21.63 2.49 19.26
N SER A 232 -21.93 1.37 18.59
CA SER A 232 -23.16 1.13 17.83
C SER A 232 -23.47 2.27 16.84
N ILE A 233 -22.70 2.36 15.77
CA ILE A 233 -22.81 3.41 14.78
C ILE A 233 -23.49 2.86 13.53
N ILE A 234 -24.61 3.50 13.14
CA ILE A 234 -25.32 3.25 11.89
C ILE A 234 -25.55 4.61 11.20
N ASN A 235 -25.41 4.67 9.88
CA ASN A 235 -25.60 5.86 9.06
C ASN A 235 -24.50 6.93 9.20
N ASN A 236 -24.85 8.19 8.91
CA ASN A 236 -23.90 9.29 8.89
C ASN A 236 -23.50 9.69 10.32
N VAL A 237 -22.20 9.70 10.57
CA VAL A 237 -21.59 10.14 11.83
C VAL A 237 -20.84 11.43 11.60
N THR A 238 -21.23 12.49 12.32
CA THR A 238 -20.49 13.75 12.35
C THR A 238 -20.05 14.01 13.78
N ASP A 239 -18.77 14.41 13.96
CA ASP A 239 -18.21 14.78 15.26
C ASP A 239 -17.00 15.69 15.08
N ASN A 240 -16.38 16.09 16.18
CA ASN A 240 -15.20 16.93 16.17
C ASN A 240 -14.11 16.45 17.14
N ILE A 241 -12.91 16.95 16.92
CA ILE A 241 -11.74 16.75 17.78
C ILE A 241 -11.19 18.12 18.13
N ASP A 242 -11.03 18.39 19.42
CA ASP A 242 -10.28 19.54 19.89
C ASP A 242 -8.78 19.26 19.74
N ILE A 243 -8.13 20.04 18.87
CA ILE A 243 -6.70 19.97 18.58
C ILE A 243 -5.95 21.22 19.01
N SER A 244 -6.60 22.10 19.81
CA SER A 244 -6.02 23.38 20.25
C SER A 244 -4.70 23.21 21.00
N ASN A 245 -4.55 22.12 21.74
CA ASN A 245 -3.36 21.79 22.52
C ASN A 245 -2.25 21.05 21.72
N LEU A 246 -2.48 20.79 20.44
CA LEU A 246 -1.50 20.13 19.59
C LEU A 246 -0.60 21.17 18.91
N SER A 247 0.67 20.80 18.71
CA SER A 247 1.61 21.63 17.97
C SER A 247 1.25 21.73 16.50
N SER A 248 1.62 22.82 15.83
CA SER A 248 1.50 22.93 14.37
C SER A 248 2.31 21.83 13.69
N GLY A 249 1.73 21.21 12.65
CA GLY A 249 2.36 20.10 11.96
C GLY A 249 1.37 19.15 11.28
N PHE A 250 1.88 17.98 10.88
CA PHE A 250 1.10 16.94 10.24
C PHE A 250 0.60 15.93 11.26
N TYR A 251 -0.63 15.49 11.05
CA TYR A 251 -1.28 14.44 11.82
C TYR A 251 -2.01 13.49 10.88
N ILE A 252 -2.27 12.27 11.31
CA ILE A 252 -3.07 11.28 10.59
C ILE A 252 -4.29 10.94 11.43
N LEU A 253 -5.47 11.25 10.90
CA LEU A 253 -6.74 10.78 11.46
C LEU A 253 -7.00 9.37 10.91
N SER A 254 -7.16 8.41 11.80
CA SER A 254 -7.52 7.03 11.48
C SER A 254 -8.84 6.68 12.14
N ILE A 255 -9.79 6.19 11.37
CA ILE A 255 -11.08 5.69 11.86
C ILE A 255 -11.19 4.23 11.49
N ARG A 256 -11.22 3.35 12.51
CA ARG A 256 -11.50 1.92 12.33
C ARG A 256 -12.98 1.69 12.67
N HIS A 257 -13.70 1.08 11.74
CA HIS A 257 -15.11 0.71 11.91
C HIS A 257 -15.37 -0.69 11.34
N GLY A 258 -15.72 -1.64 12.19
CA GLY A 258 -15.78 -3.04 11.78
C GLY A 258 -14.41 -3.54 11.29
N LYS A 259 -14.38 -4.03 10.05
CA LYS A 259 -13.14 -4.44 9.37
C LYS A 259 -12.48 -3.31 8.57
N SER A 260 -13.15 -2.18 8.39
CA SER A 260 -12.66 -1.06 7.56
C SER A 260 -11.85 -0.07 8.38
N ILE A 261 -10.73 0.39 7.81
CA ILE A 261 -9.91 1.46 8.37
C ILE A 261 -9.77 2.56 7.32
N ILE A 262 -10.15 3.78 7.68
CA ILE A 262 -10.02 4.96 6.83
C ILE A 262 -9.01 5.91 7.47
N ARG A 263 -8.06 6.43 6.68
CA ARG A 263 -7.04 7.38 7.14
C ARG A 263 -7.07 8.65 6.31
N LYS A 264 -6.88 9.81 6.97
CA LYS A 264 -6.79 11.13 6.31
C LYS A 264 -5.68 11.96 6.94
N LYS A 265 -4.90 12.61 6.10
CA LYS A 265 -3.87 13.56 6.51
C LYS A 265 -4.51 14.87 6.97
N ILE A 266 -4.05 15.37 8.12
CA ILE A 266 -4.48 16.63 8.74
C ILE A 266 -3.28 17.56 8.80
N ILE A 267 -3.52 18.83 8.50
CA ILE A 267 -2.56 19.92 8.71
C ILE A 267 -3.08 20.77 9.86
N LYS A 268 -2.30 20.91 10.92
CA LYS A 268 -2.57 21.80 12.05
C LYS A 268 -1.70 23.06 11.88
N ASN A 269 -2.34 24.23 11.85
CA ASN A 269 -1.66 25.52 11.87
C ASN A 269 -1.17 25.92 13.26
#